data_513a5a2614aff095201e439d2bc862b4
#
_entry.id   513a5a2614aff095201e439d2bc862b4
#
_cell.length_a   1.000
_cell.length_b   1.000
_cell.length_c   1.000
_cell.angle_alpha   90.00
_cell.angle_beta   90.00
_cell.angle_gamma   90.00
#
_symmetry.space_group_name_H-M   'P 1'
#
loop_
_entity.id
_entity.type
_entity.pdbx_description
1 polymer ?
#
loop_
_entity_poly.entity_id
_entity_poly.type
_entity_poly.pdbx_seq_one_letter_code
_entity_poly.pdbx_strand_id
1 'polypeptide(L)'
;KFTEFKNELIVTDYLVTGESFALVKCKKCQLLFTNPRPEPINISKYYESEDYISHQNKGTNLTNIIYKLVRRITLKKKCKLISKYQESGSIMDFGCGTGDFLLTCKKAGWQVTGVEVDEGARSLAAKKIESENIFASTENIKKNQKFDVITAWHVLEHVHELKPTIKLLKKRLKKDGTMIIAVPNYLSYDSNYYKEFWAGY
;
A
#
# COMPACT_ATOMS: atom_id res chain seq x y z
N LYS A 1 -27.70 -6.37 -7.41
CA LYS A 1 -27.47 -7.81 -7.68
C LYS A 1 -26.91 -8.41 -6.41
N PHE A 2 -27.65 -9.31 -5.78
CA PHE A 2 -27.16 -10.03 -4.59
C PHE A 2 -25.96 -10.86 -5.00
N THR A 3 -24.83 -10.63 -4.34
CA THR A 3 -23.64 -11.44 -4.51
C THR A 3 -23.58 -12.41 -3.35
N GLU A 4 -23.53 -13.70 -3.65
CA GLU A 4 -23.43 -14.72 -2.60
C GLU A 4 -22.00 -14.77 -2.06
N PHE A 5 -21.88 -14.78 -0.75
CA PHE A 5 -20.63 -14.90 -0.02
C PHE A 5 -20.58 -16.23 0.75
N LYS A 6 -19.38 -16.74 0.94
CA LYS A 6 -19.10 -17.91 1.77
C LYS A 6 -18.13 -17.48 2.87
N ASN A 7 -18.42 -17.82 4.12
CA ASN A 7 -17.45 -17.69 5.20
C ASN A 7 -16.27 -18.63 4.91
N GLU A 8 -15.06 -18.09 4.94
CA GLU A 8 -13.86 -18.86 4.63
C GLU A 8 -13.02 -19.12 5.88
N LEU A 9 -12.81 -18.07 6.70
CA LEU A 9 -11.91 -18.14 7.84
C LEU A 9 -12.30 -17.07 8.87
N ILE A 10 -11.99 -17.32 10.15
CA ILE A 10 -11.98 -16.32 11.21
C ILE A 10 -10.52 -16.05 11.55
N VAL A 11 -10.14 -14.77 11.58
CA VAL A 11 -8.80 -14.31 11.93
C VAL A 11 -8.86 -13.36 13.11
N THR A 12 -7.83 -13.35 13.94
CA THR A 12 -7.72 -12.47 15.08
C THR A 12 -6.59 -11.46 14.85
N ASP A 13 -6.87 -10.20 15.15
CA ASP A 13 -5.84 -9.15 15.18
C ASP A 13 -4.98 -9.35 16.44
N TYR A 14 -3.91 -10.10 16.32
CA TYR A 14 -2.96 -10.36 17.41
C TYR A 14 -2.01 -9.19 17.69
N LEU A 15 -1.98 -8.18 16.82
CA LEU A 15 -0.98 -7.10 16.89
C LEU A 15 -1.47 -5.88 17.67
N VAL A 16 -2.77 -5.58 17.61
CA VAL A 16 -3.31 -4.31 18.13
C VAL A 16 -4.50 -4.53 19.06
N THR A 17 -5.61 -5.04 18.54
CA THR A 17 -6.90 -5.01 19.25
C THR A 17 -7.31 -6.32 19.93
N GLY A 18 -6.79 -7.45 19.46
CA GLY A 18 -7.27 -8.78 19.87
C GLY A 18 -8.67 -9.13 19.34
N GLU A 19 -9.28 -8.26 18.52
CA GLU A 19 -10.60 -8.51 17.94
C GLU A 19 -10.54 -9.58 16.84
N SER A 20 -11.61 -10.35 16.68
CA SER A 20 -11.71 -11.38 15.64
C SER A 20 -12.62 -10.92 14.49
N PHE A 21 -12.21 -11.24 13.27
CA PHE A 21 -12.88 -10.85 12.04
C PHE A 21 -13.18 -12.06 11.17
N ALA A 22 -14.38 -12.06 10.56
CA ALA A 22 -14.72 -13.06 9.56
C ALA A 22 -14.21 -12.63 8.18
N LEU A 23 -13.45 -13.51 7.53
CA LEU A 23 -13.10 -13.38 6.13
C LEU A 23 -14.13 -14.11 5.28
N VAL A 24 -14.70 -13.41 4.34
CA VAL A 24 -15.71 -13.97 3.41
C VAL A 24 -15.20 -13.90 1.98
N LYS A 25 -15.58 -14.91 1.21
CA LYS A 25 -15.19 -15.02 -0.18
C LYS A 25 -16.40 -14.86 -1.09
N CYS A 26 -16.29 -13.99 -2.07
CA CYS A 26 -17.29 -13.82 -3.11
C CYS A 26 -17.34 -15.07 -4.01
N LYS A 27 -18.50 -15.74 -4.09
CA LYS A 27 -18.63 -16.95 -4.93
C LYS A 27 -18.40 -16.67 -6.42
N LYS A 28 -18.65 -15.43 -6.88
CA LYS A 28 -18.53 -15.06 -8.29
C LYS A 28 -17.09 -14.71 -8.70
N CYS A 29 -16.42 -13.82 -7.97
CA CYS A 29 -15.09 -13.32 -8.36
C CYS A 29 -13.95 -13.82 -7.47
N GLN A 30 -14.24 -14.63 -6.45
CA GLN A 30 -13.30 -15.23 -5.51
C GLN A 30 -12.52 -14.20 -4.66
N LEU A 31 -12.90 -12.91 -4.67
CA LEU A 31 -12.31 -11.92 -3.79
C LEU A 31 -12.56 -12.31 -2.33
N LEU A 32 -11.50 -12.34 -1.54
CA LEU A 32 -11.54 -12.51 -0.11
C LEU A 32 -11.51 -11.13 0.56
N PHE A 33 -12.36 -10.90 1.54
CA PHE A 33 -12.44 -9.63 2.26
C PHE A 33 -13.08 -9.79 3.64
N THR A 34 -12.79 -8.87 4.55
CA THR A 34 -13.36 -8.81 5.89
C THR A 34 -14.83 -8.38 5.84
N ASN A 35 -15.72 -9.14 6.50
CA ASN A 35 -17.14 -8.80 6.59
C ASN A 35 -17.79 -9.36 7.88
N PRO A 36 -18.34 -8.52 8.81
CA PRO A 36 -18.32 -7.06 8.72
C PRO A 36 -16.90 -6.49 8.86
N ARG A 37 -16.61 -5.42 8.16
CA ARG A 37 -15.36 -4.66 8.31
C ARG A 37 -15.57 -3.48 9.25
N PRO A 38 -14.54 -3.01 9.95
CA PRO A 38 -14.61 -1.78 10.75
C PRO A 38 -15.08 -0.59 9.92
N GLU A 39 -15.85 0.29 10.52
CA GLU A 39 -16.27 1.53 9.87
C GLU A 39 -15.07 2.48 9.67
N PRO A 40 -15.12 3.36 8.63
CA PRO A 40 -14.01 4.27 8.33
C PRO A 40 -13.55 5.12 9.52
N ILE A 41 -14.48 5.54 10.40
CA ILE A 41 -14.16 6.35 11.57
C ILE A 41 -13.37 5.58 12.65
N ASN A 42 -13.48 4.27 12.66
CA ASN A 42 -12.86 3.39 13.67
C ASN A 42 -11.59 2.71 13.15
N ILE A 43 -11.22 2.94 11.88
CA ILE A 43 -10.13 2.19 11.26
C ILE A 43 -8.76 2.54 11.84
N SER A 44 -8.56 3.78 12.32
CA SER A 44 -7.28 4.25 12.87
C SER A 44 -6.80 3.39 14.03
N LYS A 45 -7.71 2.93 14.91
CA LYS A 45 -7.35 2.12 16.09
C LYS A 45 -6.61 0.82 15.75
N TYR A 46 -6.78 0.27 14.52
CA TYR A 46 -6.10 -0.94 14.07
C TYR A 46 -4.70 -0.70 13.53
N TYR A 47 -4.27 0.57 13.42
CA TYR A 47 -2.95 0.98 12.96
C TYR A 47 -2.11 1.65 14.06
N GLU A 48 -2.67 1.83 15.26
CA GLU A 48 -2.03 2.46 16.41
C GLU A 48 -1.17 1.45 17.20
N SER A 49 -0.27 0.70 16.54
CA SER A 49 0.69 -0.12 17.27
C SER A 49 2.04 0.61 17.36
N GLU A 50 2.67 0.58 18.54
CA GLU A 50 4.05 1.07 18.74
C GLU A 50 5.03 0.33 17.81
N ASP A 51 4.74 -0.92 17.47
CA ASP A 51 5.54 -1.72 16.54
C ASP A 51 5.40 -1.24 15.09
N TYR A 52 4.24 -0.79 14.66
CA TYR A 52 4.05 -0.21 13.33
C TYR A 52 4.88 1.07 13.14
N ILE A 53 5.00 1.87 14.21
CA ILE A 53 5.81 3.09 14.24
C ILE A 53 7.29 2.78 14.48
N SER A 54 7.63 1.76 15.30
CA SER A 54 8.98 1.45 15.73
C SER A 54 9.82 0.69 14.70
N HIS A 55 9.20 0.02 13.73
CA HIS A 55 9.93 -0.62 12.61
C HIS A 55 10.75 0.38 11.78
N GLN A 56 10.66 1.67 12.10
CA GLN A 56 11.32 2.67 11.30
C GLN A 56 12.75 3.01 11.70
N ASN A 57 13.26 2.79 12.91
CA ASN A 57 14.63 3.28 13.19
C ASN A 57 15.29 2.95 14.55
N LYS A 58 14.95 1.93 15.30
CA LYS A 58 15.66 1.67 16.56
C LYS A 58 16.51 0.39 16.51
N GLY A 59 17.83 0.58 16.50
CA GLY A 59 18.83 -0.43 16.84
C GLY A 59 19.90 -0.69 15.77
N THR A 60 21.13 -0.81 16.21
CA THR A 60 22.32 -1.21 15.44
C THR A 60 22.49 -2.75 15.39
N ASN A 61 21.43 -3.52 15.73
CA ASN A 61 21.46 -4.97 15.73
C ASN A 61 21.61 -5.53 14.30
N LEU A 62 22.33 -6.64 14.17
CA LEU A 62 22.55 -7.35 12.89
C LEU A 62 21.25 -7.56 12.10
N THR A 63 20.17 -7.88 12.80
CA THR A 63 18.82 -8.03 12.22
C THR A 63 18.34 -6.77 11.48
N ASN A 64 18.58 -5.59 12.05
CA ASN A 64 18.20 -4.32 11.42
C ASN A 64 19.07 -3.99 10.21
N ILE A 65 20.34 -4.39 10.22
CA ILE A 65 21.23 -4.23 9.05
C ILE A 65 20.72 -5.09 7.90
N ILE A 66 20.40 -6.37 8.18
CA ILE A 66 19.86 -7.30 7.18
C ILE A 66 18.52 -6.77 6.66
N TYR A 67 17.62 -6.34 7.53
CA TYR A 67 16.35 -5.76 7.14
C TYR A 67 16.51 -4.54 6.21
N LYS A 68 17.39 -3.60 6.55
CA LYS A 68 17.68 -2.43 5.72
C LYS A 68 18.25 -2.82 4.35
N LEU A 69 19.12 -3.85 4.32
CA LEU A 69 19.68 -4.35 3.07
C LEU A 69 18.62 -4.98 2.19
N VAL A 70 17.80 -5.90 2.74
CA VAL A 70 16.69 -6.55 2.03
C VAL A 70 15.69 -5.49 1.53
N ARG A 71 15.31 -4.52 2.38
CA ARG A 71 14.45 -3.41 1.99
C ARG A 71 15.03 -2.64 0.81
N ARG A 72 16.31 -2.28 0.85
CA ARG A 72 16.98 -1.57 -0.24
C ARG A 72 16.96 -2.36 -1.56
N ILE A 73 17.20 -3.68 -1.49
CA ILE A 73 17.12 -4.56 -2.66
C ILE A 73 15.71 -4.60 -3.22
N THR A 74 14.70 -4.74 -2.35
CA THR A 74 13.30 -4.79 -2.74
C THR A 74 12.85 -3.49 -3.40
N LEU A 75 13.22 -2.33 -2.84
CA LEU A 75 12.92 -1.02 -3.43
C LEU A 75 13.54 -0.85 -4.82
N LYS A 76 14.80 -1.28 -4.99
CA LYS A 76 15.45 -1.28 -6.31
C LYS A 76 14.75 -2.21 -7.30
N LYS A 77 14.32 -3.41 -6.85
CA LYS A 77 13.55 -4.34 -7.69
C LYS A 77 12.22 -3.75 -8.12
N LYS A 78 11.49 -3.08 -7.20
CA LYS A 78 10.24 -2.36 -7.52
C LYS A 78 10.49 -1.25 -8.54
N CYS A 79 11.53 -0.43 -8.35
CA CYS A 79 11.92 0.61 -9.30
C CYS A 79 12.28 0.02 -10.68
N LYS A 80 13.07 -1.05 -10.72
CA LYS A 80 13.40 -1.76 -11.97
C LYS A 80 12.17 -2.39 -12.64
N LEU A 81 11.17 -2.81 -11.87
CA LEU A 81 9.92 -3.33 -12.42
C LEU A 81 9.17 -2.26 -13.21
N ILE A 82 9.04 -1.04 -12.65
CA ILE A 82 8.37 0.05 -13.38
C ILE A 82 9.15 0.47 -14.64
N SER A 83 10.48 0.42 -14.58
CA SER A 83 11.33 0.76 -15.74
C SER A 83 11.21 -0.22 -16.91
N LYS A 84 10.58 -1.39 -16.72
CA LYS A 84 10.23 -2.30 -17.82
C LYS A 84 9.07 -1.80 -18.68
N TYR A 85 8.22 -0.97 -18.12
CA TYR A 85 7.03 -0.43 -18.80
C TYR A 85 7.24 1.00 -19.26
N GLN A 86 8.09 1.74 -18.54
CA GLN A 86 8.39 3.15 -18.82
C GLN A 86 9.79 3.47 -18.30
N GLU A 87 10.70 3.92 -19.15
CA GLU A 87 12.11 4.17 -18.79
C GLU A 87 12.28 5.36 -17.84
N SER A 88 11.50 6.41 -18.03
CA SER A 88 11.47 7.62 -17.21
C SER A 88 10.12 8.33 -17.33
N GLY A 89 9.89 9.34 -16.53
CA GLY A 89 8.66 10.14 -16.59
C GLY A 89 8.14 10.53 -15.21
N SER A 90 6.84 10.72 -15.13
CA SER A 90 6.13 11.06 -13.89
C SER A 90 5.52 9.84 -13.23
N ILE A 91 5.80 9.65 -11.95
CA ILE A 91 5.22 8.57 -11.14
C ILE A 91 4.41 9.13 -9.98
N MET A 92 3.25 8.53 -9.70
CA MET A 92 2.50 8.74 -8.48
C MET A 92 2.46 7.42 -7.67
N ASP A 93 2.88 7.47 -6.42
CA ASP A 93 2.74 6.35 -5.48
C ASP A 93 1.58 6.63 -4.52
N PHE A 94 0.55 5.80 -4.60
CA PHE A 94 -0.65 5.89 -3.76
C PHE A 94 -0.44 5.05 -2.49
N GLY A 95 -0.43 5.71 -1.32
CA GLY A 95 0.01 5.15 -0.06
C GLY A 95 1.53 5.07 0.02
N CYS A 96 2.21 6.20 -0.17
CA CYS A 96 3.68 6.22 -0.29
C CYS A 96 4.41 6.03 1.03
N GLY A 97 3.70 5.99 2.15
CA GLY A 97 4.29 5.87 3.49
C GLY A 97 5.36 6.93 3.72
N THR A 98 6.50 6.55 4.27
CA THR A 98 7.63 7.43 4.53
C THR A 98 8.50 7.76 3.32
N GLY A 99 8.05 7.44 2.11
CA GLY A 99 8.62 7.88 0.84
C GLY A 99 9.88 7.14 0.36
N ASP A 100 10.27 6.01 0.95
CA ASP A 100 11.51 5.31 0.57
C ASP A 100 11.49 4.80 -0.88
N PHE A 101 10.34 4.34 -1.35
CA PHE A 101 10.18 3.92 -2.73
C PHE A 101 10.30 5.13 -3.68
N LEU A 102 9.59 6.21 -3.37
CA LEU A 102 9.66 7.44 -4.16
C LEU A 102 11.07 8.05 -4.18
N LEU A 103 11.80 8.02 -3.06
CA LEU A 103 13.19 8.44 -3.03
C LEU A 103 14.06 7.60 -3.98
N THR A 104 13.82 6.29 -4.03
CA THR A 104 14.52 5.38 -4.94
C THR A 104 14.21 5.73 -6.40
N CYS A 105 12.96 6.02 -6.72
CA CYS A 105 12.53 6.45 -8.04
C CYS A 105 13.10 7.84 -8.40
N LYS A 106 13.09 8.80 -7.47
CA LYS A 106 13.68 10.14 -7.68
C LYS A 106 15.18 10.03 -8.05
N LYS A 107 15.93 9.18 -7.31
CA LYS A 107 17.35 8.91 -7.61
C LYS A 107 17.56 8.23 -8.96
N ALA A 108 16.56 7.54 -9.49
CA ALA A 108 16.57 6.94 -10.81
C ALA A 108 16.04 7.89 -11.92
N GLY A 109 15.82 9.17 -11.62
CA GLY A 109 15.42 10.20 -12.60
C GLY A 109 13.92 10.39 -12.78
N TRP A 110 13.07 9.77 -11.95
CA TRP A 110 11.63 9.95 -12.01
C TRP A 110 11.16 11.27 -11.38
N GLN A 111 10.16 11.89 -11.99
CA GLN A 111 9.40 12.99 -11.37
C GLN A 111 8.37 12.36 -10.42
N VAL A 112 8.60 12.49 -9.12
CA VAL A 112 7.84 11.77 -8.11
C VAL A 112 6.71 12.59 -7.50
N THR A 113 5.58 11.95 -7.26
CA THR A 113 4.44 12.46 -6.49
C THR A 113 3.98 11.37 -5.55
N GLY A 114 3.68 11.72 -4.30
CA GLY A 114 3.16 10.79 -3.29
C GLY A 114 1.78 11.19 -2.80
N VAL A 115 0.99 10.18 -2.44
CA VAL A 115 -0.24 10.36 -1.69
C VAL A 115 -0.15 9.51 -0.44
N GLU A 116 -0.29 10.14 0.75
CA GLU A 116 -0.24 9.46 2.05
C GLU A 116 -1.20 10.13 3.02
N VAL A 117 -2.11 9.33 3.58
CA VAL A 117 -3.15 9.85 4.49
C VAL A 117 -2.62 10.14 5.89
N ASP A 118 -1.66 9.35 6.36
CA ASP A 118 -1.03 9.57 7.66
C ASP A 118 -0.12 10.80 7.62
N GLU A 119 -0.35 11.73 8.52
CA GLU A 119 0.37 13.01 8.56
C GLU A 119 1.84 12.84 8.93
N GLY A 120 2.14 11.93 9.86
CA GLY A 120 3.50 11.65 10.31
C GLY A 120 4.35 11.05 9.19
N ALA A 121 3.84 10.00 8.53
CA ALA A 121 4.50 9.38 7.39
C ALA A 121 4.65 10.38 6.22
N ARG A 122 3.61 11.16 5.93
CA ARG A 122 3.60 12.19 4.88
C ARG A 122 4.68 13.24 5.13
N SER A 123 4.80 13.75 6.35
CA SER A 123 5.83 14.72 6.74
C SER A 123 7.24 14.16 6.59
N LEU A 124 7.45 12.91 6.99
CA LEU A 124 8.73 12.21 6.80
C LEU A 124 9.05 12.02 5.32
N ALA A 125 8.06 11.65 4.50
CA ALA A 125 8.23 11.50 3.06
C ALA A 125 8.62 12.83 2.40
N ALA A 126 7.93 13.93 2.72
CA ALA A 126 8.21 15.26 2.19
C ALA A 126 9.64 15.70 2.50
N LYS A 127 10.08 15.55 3.75
CA LYS A 127 11.46 15.83 4.17
C LYS A 127 12.49 14.97 3.44
N LYS A 128 12.24 13.66 3.34
CA LYS A 128 13.16 12.69 2.73
C LYS A 128 13.33 12.91 1.24
N ILE A 129 12.25 13.27 0.56
CA ILE A 129 12.23 13.47 -0.90
C ILE A 129 12.62 14.93 -1.23
N GLU A 130 12.63 15.81 -0.25
CA GLU A 130 12.84 17.26 -0.44
C GLU A 130 11.89 17.79 -1.53
N SER A 131 10.57 17.56 -1.34
CA SER A 131 9.56 17.88 -2.32
C SER A 131 8.22 18.19 -1.67
N GLU A 132 7.55 19.19 -2.21
CA GLU A 132 6.17 19.56 -1.85
C GLU A 132 5.11 18.67 -2.56
N ASN A 133 5.54 17.74 -3.42
CA ASN A 133 4.63 16.87 -4.17
C ASN A 133 4.20 15.63 -3.38
N ILE A 134 4.03 15.76 -2.07
CA ILE A 134 3.49 14.73 -1.18
C ILE A 134 2.18 15.24 -0.59
N PHE A 135 1.08 14.61 -0.93
CA PHE A 135 -0.28 15.08 -0.66
C PHE A 135 -1.03 14.15 0.29
N ALA A 136 -2.00 14.70 1.03
CA ALA A 136 -2.87 13.91 1.90
C ALA A 136 -3.89 13.08 1.09
N SER A 137 -4.31 13.60 -0.06
CA SER A 137 -5.25 12.90 -0.95
C SER A 137 -4.97 13.22 -2.42
N THR A 138 -5.53 12.41 -3.30
CA THR A 138 -5.46 12.64 -4.74
C THR A 138 -6.18 13.93 -5.18
N GLU A 139 -7.09 14.44 -4.36
CA GLU A 139 -7.83 15.68 -4.64
C GLU A 139 -6.95 16.93 -4.53
N ASN A 140 -5.91 16.85 -3.69
CA ASN A 140 -4.92 17.92 -3.52
C ASN A 140 -3.96 18.04 -4.72
N ILE A 141 -3.90 17.02 -5.58
CA ILE A 141 -3.09 17.05 -6.80
C ILE A 141 -3.80 17.90 -7.86
N LYS A 142 -3.05 18.72 -8.61
CA LYS A 142 -3.59 19.56 -9.70
C LYS A 142 -4.54 18.75 -10.58
N LYS A 143 -5.73 19.29 -10.87
CA LYS A 143 -6.84 18.60 -11.54
C LYS A 143 -6.45 17.89 -12.85
N ASN A 144 -5.61 18.52 -13.65
CA ASN A 144 -5.17 18.02 -14.97
C ASN A 144 -3.85 17.26 -14.94
N GLN A 145 -3.25 17.07 -13.75
CA GLN A 145 -1.99 16.34 -13.64
C GLN A 145 -2.25 14.85 -13.85
N LYS A 146 -1.48 14.28 -14.78
CA LYS A 146 -1.51 12.86 -15.12
C LYS A 146 -0.10 12.27 -15.05
N PHE A 147 -0.03 10.96 -14.85
CA PHE A 147 1.19 10.23 -14.57
C PHE A 147 1.45 9.17 -15.63
N ASP A 148 2.71 8.94 -15.93
CA ASP A 148 3.16 7.83 -16.78
C ASP A 148 2.99 6.51 -16.04
N VAL A 149 3.28 6.52 -14.74
CA VAL A 149 3.12 5.34 -13.86
C VAL A 149 2.36 5.72 -12.60
N ILE A 150 1.45 4.86 -12.16
CA ILE A 150 0.82 4.90 -10.83
C ILE A 150 1.11 3.59 -10.14
N THR A 151 1.60 3.66 -8.90
CA THR A 151 1.85 2.50 -8.05
C THR A 151 0.95 2.52 -6.81
N ALA A 152 0.59 1.33 -6.33
CA ALA A 152 -0.06 1.12 -5.04
C ALA A 152 0.49 -0.19 -4.43
N TRP A 153 1.36 -0.07 -3.44
CA TRP A 153 2.06 -1.19 -2.82
C TRP A 153 1.46 -1.51 -1.45
N HIS A 154 0.60 -2.52 -1.38
CA HIS A 154 -0.08 -2.92 -0.14
C HIS A 154 -0.88 -1.78 0.49
N VAL A 155 -1.82 -1.23 -0.28
CA VAL A 155 -2.68 -0.11 0.11
C VAL A 155 -4.15 -0.39 -0.22
N LEU A 156 -4.42 -1.02 -1.37
CA LEU A 156 -5.80 -1.17 -1.84
C LEU A 156 -6.63 -2.11 -0.97
N GLU A 157 -5.99 -3.01 -0.24
CA GLU A 157 -6.63 -3.87 0.76
C GLU A 157 -7.23 -3.09 1.95
N HIS A 158 -6.70 -1.87 2.21
CA HIS A 158 -7.16 -0.99 3.29
C HIS A 158 -8.20 0.03 2.84
N VAL A 159 -8.46 0.13 1.54
CA VAL A 159 -9.37 1.13 0.98
C VAL A 159 -10.83 0.69 1.08
N HIS A 160 -11.66 1.50 1.77
CA HIS A 160 -13.09 1.23 1.89
C HIS A 160 -13.83 1.30 0.55
N GLU A 161 -13.56 2.34 -0.23
CA GLU A 161 -14.21 2.60 -1.51
C GLU A 161 -13.33 2.15 -2.69
N LEU A 162 -13.08 0.82 -2.78
CA LEU A 162 -12.13 0.25 -3.75
C LEU A 162 -12.42 0.63 -5.20
N LYS A 163 -13.67 0.47 -5.66
CA LYS A 163 -14.05 0.75 -7.06
C LYS A 163 -13.94 2.24 -7.42
N PRO A 164 -14.45 3.18 -6.61
CA PRO A 164 -14.23 4.62 -6.80
C PRO A 164 -12.74 4.99 -6.83
N THR A 165 -11.94 4.45 -5.90
CA THR A 165 -10.50 4.71 -5.83
C THR A 165 -9.79 4.24 -7.10
N ILE A 166 -10.00 3.01 -7.54
CA ILE A 166 -9.40 2.51 -8.79
C ILE A 166 -9.81 3.39 -9.99
N LYS A 167 -11.09 3.78 -10.06
CA LYS A 167 -11.59 4.67 -11.12
C LYS A 167 -10.89 6.04 -11.08
N LEU A 168 -10.65 6.57 -9.90
CA LEU A 168 -9.95 7.83 -9.67
C LEU A 168 -8.48 7.73 -10.11
N LEU A 169 -7.78 6.70 -9.66
CA LEU A 169 -6.39 6.43 -10.05
C LEU A 169 -6.28 6.28 -11.57
N LYS A 170 -7.19 5.51 -12.19
CA LYS A 170 -7.20 5.34 -13.65
C LYS A 170 -7.38 6.66 -14.41
N LYS A 171 -8.18 7.60 -13.89
CA LYS A 171 -8.34 8.95 -14.48
C LYS A 171 -7.05 9.79 -14.42
N ARG A 172 -6.18 9.48 -13.46
CA ARG A 172 -4.88 10.14 -13.29
C ARG A 172 -3.77 9.56 -14.16
N LEU A 173 -4.00 8.45 -14.85
CA LEU A 173 -3.05 7.93 -15.83
C LEU A 173 -3.08 8.73 -17.13
N LYS A 174 -1.92 8.87 -17.76
CA LYS A 174 -1.81 9.25 -19.17
C LYS A 174 -2.42 8.17 -20.07
N LYS A 175 -2.62 8.46 -21.35
CA LYS A 175 -3.26 7.52 -22.30
C LYS A 175 -2.56 6.15 -22.33
N ASP A 176 -1.24 6.16 -22.37
CA ASP A 176 -0.41 4.95 -22.40
C ASP A 176 0.28 4.66 -21.05
N GLY A 177 -0.28 5.24 -19.96
CA GLY A 177 0.26 5.08 -18.62
C GLY A 177 -0.02 3.70 -18.03
N THR A 178 0.87 3.25 -17.16
CA THR A 178 0.81 1.94 -16.50
C THR A 178 0.44 2.08 -15.03
N MET A 179 -0.48 1.22 -14.56
CA MET A 179 -0.79 1.07 -13.14
C MET A 179 -0.23 -0.26 -12.62
N ILE A 180 0.56 -0.19 -11.56
CA ILE A 180 1.14 -1.37 -10.89
C ILE A 180 0.58 -1.45 -9.47
N ILE A 181 -0.10 -2.56 -9.17
CA ILE A 181 -0.76 -2.80 -7.88
C ILE A 181 -0.19 -4.07 -7.28
N ALA A 182 0.16 -4.03 -6.00
CA ALA A 182 0.48 -5.19 -5.21
C ALA A 182 -0.48 -5.26 -4.02
N VAL A 183 -1.07 -6.43 -3.82
CA VAL A 183 -1.97 -6.74 -2.69
C VAL A 183 -1.61 -8.12 -2.14
N PRO A 184 -1.97 -8.45 -0.90
CA PRO A 184 -1.81 -9.79 -0.35
C PRO A 184 -2.52 -10.83 -1.23
N ASN A 185 -1.86 -11.98 -1.43
CA ASN A 185 -2.42 -13.10 -2.19
C ASN A 185 -2.76 -14.25 -1.24
N TYR A 186 -4.04 -14.43 -0.94
CA TYR A 186 -4.50 -15.48 -0.03
C TYR A 186 -4.28 -16.92 -0.56
N LEU A 187 -3.85 -17.09 -1.80
CA LEU A 187 -3.42 -18.36 -2.37
C LEU A 187 -1.90 -18.54 -2.34
N SER A 188 -1.16 -17.65 -1.67
CA SER A 188 0.29 -17.75 -1.54
C SER A 188 0.70 -18.97 -0.68
N TYR A 189 1.98 -19.34 -0.81
CA TYR A 189 2.56 -20.35 0.08
C TYR A 189 2.45 -19.93 1.55
N ASP A 190 2.77 -18.68 1.88
CA ASP A 190 2.72 -18.16 3.25
C ASP A 190 1.32 -18.21 3.83
N SER A 191 0.30 -17.83 3.07
CA SER A 191 -1.10 -17.93 3.49
C SER A 191 -1.50 -19.38 3.80
N ASN A 192 -1.09 -20.33 2.95
CA ASN A 192 -1.37 -21.75 3.17
C ASN A 192 -0.60 -22.35 4.36
N TYR A 193 0.60 -21.84 4.64
CA TYR A 193 1.47 -22.31 5.73
C TYR A 193 1.03 -21.74 7.07
N TYR A 194 0.83 -20.41 7.16
CA TYR A 194 0.49 -19.73 8.42
C TYR A 194 -1.01 -19.73 8.73
N LYS A 195 -1.88 -20.01 7.74
CA LYS A 195 -3.35 -20.06 7.89
C LYS A 195 -3.88 -18.78 8.58
N GLU A 196 -4.65 -18.94 9.67
CA GLU A 196 -5.25 -17.84 10.46
C GLU A 196 -4.22 -16.89 11.08
N PHE A 197 -2.96 -17.30 11.17
CA PHE A 197 -1.85 -16.46 11.69
C PHE A 197 -1.10 -15.71 10.59
N TRP A 198 -1.54 -15.80 9.34
CA TRP A 198 -0.86 -15.08 8.27
C TRP A 198 -1.10 -13.57 8.35
N ALA A 199 -0.02 -12.79 8.49
CA ALA A 199 -0.07 -11.32 8.62
C ALA A 199 -0.62 -10.58 7.37
N GLY A 200 -0.95 -11.28 6.31
CA GLY A 200 -1.55 -10.70 5.11
C GLY A 200 -3.09 -10.68 5.10
N TYR A 201 -3.71 -11.21 6.18
CA TYR A 201 -5.16 -11.15 6.37
C TYR A 201 -5.62 -9.89 7.06
#